data_01ba001007a77781229388ef2c8762ee
#
_entry.id   01ba001007a77781229388ef2c8762ee
#
_cell.length_a   1.000
_cell.length_b   1.000
_cell.length_c   1.000
_cell.angle_alpha   90.00
_cell.angle_beta   90.00
_cell.angle_gamma   90.00
#
_symmetry.space_group_name_H-M   'P 1'
#
loop_
_entity.id
_entity.type
_entity.pdbx_description
1 polymer ?
#
loop_
_entity_poly.entity_id
_entity_poly.type
_entity_poly.pdbx_seq_one_letter_code
_entity_poly.pdbx_strand_id
1 'polypeptide(L)'
;MLAGEEPTGGQERGPEEAPSPPHGGAEEPRSQDAPPAHAEARETGPEGTSPSGSDQQVIPLAALAARDLLMWFLSLLAAKAWEGMGLVPNPATNKIRKDLADARIAIDAYGAIFDALRAHIDEQPRREMETLLTTLRLNFVEKSTA
;
A
#
# COMPACT_ATOMS: atom_id res chain seq x y z
N MET A 1 -66.60 -15.27 -5.85
CA MET A 1 -66.55 -16.46 -4.96
C MET A 1 -65.14 -16.53 -4.47
N LEU A 2 -65.04 -16.09 -3.31
CA LEU A 2 -64.57 -16.76 -2.05
C LEU A 2 -63.04 -16.92 -2.09
N ALA A 3 -62.34 -16.12 -1.38
CA ALA A 3 -62.22 -16.09 0.08
C ALA A 3 -61.20 -17.09 0.58
N GLY A 4 -60.37 -16.58 1.42
CA GLY A 4 -59.78 -17.23 2.56
C GLY A 4 -58.27 -17.31 2.45
N GLU A 5 -57.54 -16.91 3.28
CA GLU A 5 -57.51 -16.51 4.69
C GLU A 5 -56.05 -16.56 5.12
N GLU A 6 -55.56 -15.47 5.67
CA GLU A 6 -54.46 -15.60 6.62
C GLU A 6 -54.94 -16.29 7.88
N PRO A 7 -54.08 -16.84 8.67
CA PRO A 7 -53.58 -16.10 9.83
C PRO A 7 -52.13 -16.44 10.25
N THR A 8 -51.43 -15.43 10.70
CA THR A 8 -51.20 -15.07 12.10
C THR A 8 -50.44 -16.04 12.98
N GLY A 9 -49.48 -15.55 13.64
CA GLY A 9 -48.94 -16.01 14.88
C GLY A 9 -47.44 -16.23 14.78
N GLY A 10 -46.68 -15.62 15.51
CA GLY A 10 -46.68 -14.96 16.77
C GLY A 10 -45.29 -15.04 17.33
N GLN A 11 -44.93 -13.92 17.90
CA GLN A 11 -44.32 -13.78 19.23
C GLN A 11 -42.91 -14.31 19.40
N GLU A 12 -42.07 -13.33 19.60
CA GLU A 12 -41.58 -12.73 20.85
C GLU A 12 -40.53 -13.55 21.56
N ARG A 13 -39.51 -12.89 21.84
CA ARG A 13 -38.73 -12.65 23.07
C ARG A 13 -37.27 -12.47 22.66
N GLY A 14 -36.68 -11.40 22.88
CA GLY A 14 -36.51 -10.59 24.05
C GLY A 14 -35.14 -10.78 24.63
N PRO A 15 -34.54 -9.72 25.11
CA PRO A 15 -33.10 -9.64 25.30
C PRO A 15 -32.69 -10.19 26.69
N GLU A 16 -31.54 -10.73 26.76
CA GLU A 16 -30.84 -11.00 28.03
C GLU A 16 -29.39 -10.69 27.82
N GLU A 17 -29.01 -9.54 28.19
CA GLU A 17 -28.48 -9.11 29.48
C GLU A 17 -27.09 -9.70 29.80
N ALA A 18 -26.16 -8.79 29.81
CA ALA A 18 -24.81 -8.95 30.31
C ALA A 18 -24.77 -9.33 31.79
N PRO A 19 -23.65 -9.81 32.27
CA PRO A 19 -23.02 -9.05 33.32
C PRO A 19 -21.54 -8.80 33.17
N SER A 20 -21.20 -7.57 33.42
CA SER A 20 -19.88 -7.07 33.79
C SER A 20 -19.65 -7.28 35.31
N PRO A 21 -18.55 -6.85 35.88
CA PRO A 21 -17.47 -7.59 36.49
C PRO A 21 -17.48 -7.54 38.02
N PRO A 22 -16.47 -7.93 38.72
CA PRO A 22 -16.07 -7.13 39.85
C PRO A 22 -14.60 -6.76 39.91
N HIS A 23 -14.46 -5.60 40.42
CA HIS A 23 -13.31 -4.92 40.95
C HIS A 23 -12.57 -5.63 42.04
N GLY A 24 -11.35 -5.23 42.19
CA GLY A 24 -10.56 -5.36 43.42
C GLY A 24 -9.11 -5.56 43.04
N GLY A 25 -8.21 -4.80 43.42
CA GLY A 25 -7.92 -3.78 44.39
C GLY A 25 -6.43 -3.67 44.43
N ALA A 26 -6.00 -2.46 44.41
CA ALA A 26 -5.02 -1.81 45.25
C ALA A 26 -3.79 -2.62 45.68
N GLU A 27 -2.61 -2.11 45.39
CA GLU A 27 -1.73 -1.47 46.38
C GLU A 27 -0.39 -1.13 45.72
N GLU A 28 -0.08 0.16 45.68
CA GLU A 28 1.30 0.64 45.80
C GLU A 28 1.72 0.53 47.26
N PRO A 29 3.04 0.46 47.56
CA PRO A 29 3.75 1.70 47.80
C PRO A 29 5.26 1.72 47.46
N ARG A 30 5.71 2.91 47.00
CA ARG A 30 6.83 3.73 47.47
C ARG A 30 8.16 3.09 47.92
N SER A 31 9.23 3.56 47.32
CA SER A 31 10.28 4.39 47.90
C SER A 31 11.51 4.35 47.00
N GLN A 32 11.88 5.50 46.41
CA GLN A 32 13.00 6.36 46.81
C GLN A 32 14.35 5.61 46.89
N ASP A 33 15.24 5.91 45.93
CA ASP A 33 16.45 6.69 46.23
C ASP A 33 17.29 6.84 44.95
N ALA A 34 17.67 8.04 44.64
CA ALA A 34 18.75 8.41 43.74
C ALA A 34 19.82 9.14 44.58
N PRO A 35 20.95 9.56 43.99
CA PRO A 35 22.06 8.97 43.26
C PRO A 35 23.35 8.98 44.10
N PRO A 36 24.61 8.94 43.66
CA PRO A 36 25.25 9.74 42.61
C PRO A 36 26.39 9.08 41.79
N ALA A 37 26.65 9.71 40.66
CA ALA A 37 27.89 10.07 39.99
C ALA A 37 29.19 9.26 40.13
N HIS A 38 29.85 9.29 39.02
CA HIS A 38 31.29 9.24 38.66
C HIS A 38 31.64 8.02 37.79
N ALA A 39 31.91 8.34 36.57
CA ALA A 39 33.19 8.67 35.95
C ALA A 39 33.92 7.48 35.31
N GLU A 40 34.33 7.76 34.09
CA GLU A 40 35.49 7.28 33.36
C GLU A 40 35.44 5.94 32.62
N ALA A 41 35.40 6.17 31.34
CA ALA A 41 36.33 5.71 30.31
C ALA A 41 36.86 4.28 30.38
N ARG A 42 36.59 3.58 29.29
CA ARG A 42 37.52 2.80 28.43
C ARG A 42 36.72 2.06 27.38
N GLU A 43 36.87 2.56 26.18
CA GLU A 43 37.58 1.92 25.04
C GLU A 43 37.58 0.41 25.03
N THR A 44 37.24 0.01 23.89
CA THR A 44 37.67 -1.10 23.03
C THR A 44 36.59 -2.08 22.64
N GLY A 45 36.30 -1.98 21.41
CA GLY A 45 36.52 -3.05 20.49
C GLY A 45 35.29 -3.75 19.98
N PRO A 46 35.41 -4.15 18.75
CA PRO A 46 34.32 -4.22 17.84
C PRO A 46 33.75 -5.63 17.78
N GLU A 47 32.78 -5.78 16.91
CA GLU A 47 32.27 -7.05 16.38
C GLU A 47 31.01 -7.58 17.02
N GLY A 48 30.00 -7.23 16.31
CA GLY A 48 28.71 -7.84 16.34
C GLY A 48 27.98 -7.49 15.06
N THR A 49 28.65 -7.72 13.94
CA THR A 49 28.08 -7.63 12.61
C THR A 49 27.01 -8.70 12.50
N SER A 50 25.77 -8.36 12.70
CA SER A 50 24.65 -9.11 12.15
C SER A 50 24.28 -8.49 10.81
N PRO A 51 24.63 -9.13 9.69
CA PRO A 51 24.10 -8.75 8.40
C PRO A 51 22.77 -9.47 8.23
N SER A 52 21.72 -8.90 8.72
CA SER A 52 20.38 -9.31 8.41
C SER A 52 19.46 -8.09 8.36
N GLY A 53 19.71 -7.30 7.39
CA GLY A 53 18.83 -6.27 6.92
C GLY A 53 19.16 -6.16 5.46
N SER A 54 18.22 -6.55 4.61
CA SER A 54 18.21 -6.13 3.22
C SER A 54 18.54 -4.65 3.25
N ASP A 55 19.72 -4.28 2.80
CA ASP A 55 20.05 -2.91 2.45
C ASP A 55 19.09 -2.48 1.35
N GLN A 56 17.88 -2.16 1.72
CA GLN A 56 17.05 -1.29 0.94
C GLN A 56 17.78 0.04 0.94
N GLN A 57 18.57 0.24 -0.08
CA GLN A 57 19.12 1.55 -0.37
C GLN A 57 17.94 2.49 -0.52
N VAL A 58 17.63 3.16 0.57
CA VAL A 58 16.66 4.25 0.57
C VAL A 58 17.32 5.39 -0.20
N ILE A 59 17.14 5.37 -1.51
CA ILE A 59 17.56 6.50 -2.36
C ILE A 59 16.66 7.65 -1.92
N PRO A 60 17.21 8.72 -1.33
CA PRO A 60 16.38 9.87 -1.00
C PRO A 60 15.84 10.44 -2.31
N LEU A 61 14.53 10.37 -2.50
CA LEU A 61 13.86 10.89 -3.71
C LEU A 61 14.29 12.32 -4.07
N ALA A 62 14.60 13.12 -3.03
CA ALA A 62 15.08 14.49 -3.19
C ALA A 62 16.49 14.59 -3.85
N ALA A 63 17.26 13.50 -3.85
CA ALA A 63 18.59 13.46 -4.48
C ALA A 63 18.54 13.03 -5.95
N LEU A 64 17.41 12.54 -6.45
CA LEU A 64 17.25 12.13 -7.82
C LEU A 64 17.12 13.37 -8.74
N ALA A 65 17.72 13.30 -9.92
CA ALA A 65 17.42 14.25 -10.98
C ALA A 65 15.93 14.13 -11.38
N ALA A 66 15.32 15.24 -11.77
CA ALA A 66 13.90 15.25 -12.15
C ALA A 66 13.58 14.20 -13.23
N ARG A 67 14.47 13.99 -14.20
CA ARG A 67 14.35 12.96 -15.22
C ARG A 67 14.22 11.55 -14.60
N ASP A 68 15.12 11.21 -13.70
CA ASP A 68 15.18 9.87 -13.10
C ASP A 68 13.98 9.64 -12.18
N LEU A 69 13.54 10.68 -11.48
CA LEU A 69 12.31 10.67 -10.69
C LEU A 69 11.08 10.42 -11.56
N LEU A 70 10.97 11.09 -12.70
CA LEU A 70 9.86 10.90 -13.64
C LEU A 70 9.88 9.48 -14.25
N MET A 71 11.05 8.95 -14.59
CA MET A 71 11.18 7.57 -15.06
C MET A 71 10.72 6.56 -14.01
N TRP A 72 11.04 6.82 -12.75
CA TRP A 72 10.56 5.99 -11.65
C TRP A 72 9.03 6.07 -11.49
N PHE A 73 8.43 7.26 -11.60
CA PHE A 73 6.98 7.42 -11.60
C PHE A 73 6.30 6.69 -12.77
N LEU A 74 6.90 6.72 -13.96
CA LEU A 74 6.39 5.96 -15.10
C LEU A 74 6.34 4.46 -14.81
N SER A 75 7.36 3.91 -14.16
CA SER A 75 7.38 2.50 -13.76
C SER A 75 6.29 2.17 -12.75
N LEU A 76 6.04 3.05 -11.77
CA LEU A 76 4.96 2.89 -10.80
C LEU A 76 3.57 2.98 -11.47
N LEU A 77 3.38 3.93 -12.37
CA LEU A 77 2.11 4.09 -13.09
C LEU A 77 1.82 2.89 -13.99
N ALA A 78 2.84 2.35 -14.66
CA ALA A 78 2.69 1.12 -15.43
C ALA A 78 2.26 -0.06 -14.53
N ALA A 79 2.89 -0.24 -13.37
CA ALA A 79 2.52 -1.27 -12.41
C ALA A 79 1.08 -1.09 -11.90
N LYS A 80 0.68 0.15 -11.60
CA LYS A 80 -0.70 0.47 -11.19
C LYS A 80 -1.72 0.21 -12.31
N ALA A 81 -1.37 0.51 -13.56
CA ALA A 81 -2.24 0.20 -14.69
C ALA A 81 -2.48 -1.31 -14.84
N TRP A 82 -1.41 -2.13 -14.74
CA TRP A 82 -1.53 -3.59 -14.76
C TRP A 82 -2.37 -4.14 -13.61
N GLU A 83 -2.16 -3.62 -12.41
CA GLU A 83 -2.95 -3.96 -11.23
C GLU A 83 -4.43 -3.62 -11.41
N GLY A 84 -4.73 -2.38 -11.83
CA GLY A 84 -6.10 -1.92 -12.04
C GLY A 84 -6.84 -2.65 -13.18
N MET A 85 -6.11 -3.16 -14.18
CA MET A 85 -6.67 -4.06 -15.20
C MET A 85 -6.91 -5.49 -14.68
N GLY A 86 -6.45 -5.81 -13.47
CA GLY A 86 -6.56 -7.14 -12.87
C GLY A 86 -5.62 -8.17 -13.49
N LEU A 87 -4.51 -7.73 -14.10
CA LEU A 87 -3.52 -8.60 -14.74
C LEU A 87 -2.42 -9.02 -13.77
N VAL A 88 -2.19 -8.25 -12.73
CA VAL A 88 -1.25 -8.56 -11.66
C VAL A 88 -1.91 -8.36 -10.30
N PRO A 89 -1.54 -9.13 -9.28
CA PRO A 89 -2.04 -8.93 -7.93
C PRO A 89 -1.47 -7.65 -7.32
N ASN A 90 -2.24 -7.04 -6.45
CA ASN A 90 -1.75 -5.92 -5.63
C ASN A 90 -0.63 -6.42 -4.70
N PRO A 91 0.56 -5.79 -4.71
CA PRO A 91 1.71 -6.27 -3.94
C PRO A 91 1.50 -6.22 -2.42
N ALA A 92 0.64 -5.32 -1.93
CA ALA A 92 0.37 -5.19 -0.49
C ALA A 92 -0.65 -6.20 0.03
N THR A 93 -1.62 -6.61 -0.80
CA THR A 93 -2.72 -7.49 -0.38
C THR A 93 -2.66 -8.87 -1.01
N ASN A 94 -1.82 -9.06 -2.00
CA ASN A 94 -1.71 -10.25 -2.86
C ASN A 94 -3.04 -10.69 -3.49
N LYS A 95 -3.95 -9.73 -3.70
CA LYS A 95 -5.26 -9.97 -4.29
C LYS A 95 -5.34 -9.34 -5.68
N ILE A 96 -5.98 -10.04 -6.60
CA ILE A 96 -6.34 -9.50 -7.91
C ILE A 96 -7.66 -8.75 -7.76
N ARG A 97 -7.66 -7.49 -8.15
CA ARG A 97 -8.85 -6.65 -8.19
C ARG A 97 -8.89 -5.88 -9.51
N LYS A 98 -10.02 -5.92 -10.20
CA LYS A 98 -10.23 -5.15 -11.42
C LYS A 98 -10.81 -3.79 -11.03
N ASP A 99 -10.10 -2.71 -11.38
CA ASP A 99 -10.51 -1.32 -11.21
C ASP A 99 -10.08 -0.53 -12.44
N LEU A 100 -10.93 -0.56 -13.46
CA LEU A 100 -10.61 0.08 -14.74
C LEU A 100 -10.57 1.61 -14.67
N ALA A 101 -11.24 2.21 -13.70
CA ALA A 101 -11.18 3.66 -13.52
C ALA A 101 -9.78 4.08 -13.04
N ASP A 102 -9.23 3.35 -12.05
CA ASP A 102 -7.86 3.56 -11.56
C ASP A 102 -6.82 3.25 -12.64
N ALA A 103 -7.00 2.15 -13.37
CA ALA A 103 -6.13 1.80 -14.50
C ALA A 103 -6.09 2.90 -15.58
N ARG A 104 -7.22 3.50 -15.91
CA ARG A 104 -7.30 4.58 -16.88
C ARG A 104 -6.53 5.81 -16.42
N ILE A 105 -6.71 6.22 -15.17
CA ILE A 105 -5.97 7.34 -14.59
C ILE A 105 -4.46 7.09 -14.68
N ALA A 106 -4.01 5.89 -14.35
CA ALA A 106 -2.60 5.52 -14.40
C ALA A 106 -2.05 5.57 -15.83
N ILE A 107 -2.80 5.10 -16.84
CA ILE A 107 -2.40 5.12 -18.25
C ILE A 107 -2.35 6.55 -18.79
N ASP A 108 -3.35 7.37 -18.48
CA ASP A 108 -3.41 8.76 -18.92
C ASP A 108 -2.27 9.59 -18.30
N ALA A 109 -2.01 9.39 -17.01
CA ALA A 109 -0.87 10.02 -16.31
C ALA A 109 0.47 9.56 -16.88
N TYR A 110 0.62 8.25 -17.18
CA TYR A 110 1.80 7.72 -17.86
C TYR A 110 2.05 8.45 -19.18
N GLY A 111 1.02 8.59 -20.03
CA GLY A 111 1.12 9.29 -21.31
C GLY A 111 1.57 10.74 -21.15
N ALA A 112 0.97 11.48 -20.22
CA ALA A 112 1.30 12.88 -19.97
C ALA A 112 2.76 13.07 -19.50
N ILE A 113 3.21 12.23 -18.56
CA ILE A 113 4.60 12.30 -18.07
C ILE A 113 5.57 11.88 -19.18
N PHE A 114 5.25 10.83 -19.95
CA PHE A 114 6.07 10.40 -21.07
C PHE A 114 6.22 11.51 -22.13
N ASP A 115 5.15 12.20 -22.48
CA ASP A 115 5.18 13.31 -23.44
C ASP A 115 6.10 14.45 -22.98
N ALA A 116 6.10 14.78 -21.69
CA ALA A 116 7.01 15.78 -21.13
C ALA A 116 8.46 15.30 -21.10
N LEU A 117 8.68 14.00 -20.91
CA LEU A 117 10.01 13.40 -20.71
C LEU A 117 10.71 13.05 -22.02
N ARG A 118 9.97 12.70 -23.07
CA ARG A 118 10.50 12.10 -24.32
C ARG A 118 11.59 12.93 -25.03
N ALA A 119 11.58 14.25 -24.84
CA ALA A 119 12.61 15.13 -25.42
C ALA A 119 13.93 15.14 -24.61
N HIS A 120 13.91 14.56 -23.41
CA HIS A 120 15.01 14.59 -22.44
C HIS A 120 15.63 13.22 -22.16
N ILE A 121 15.21 12.19 -22.90
CA ILE A 121 15.69 10.82 -22.77
C ILE A 121 16.25 10.32 -24.10
N ASP A 122 17.16 9.35 -24.01
CA ASP A 122 17.75 8.70 -25.16
C ASP A 122 16.72 7.92 -25.98
N GLU A 123 17.06 7.62 -27.22
CA GLU A 123 16.14 6.99 -28.16
C GLU A 123 15.70 5.59 -27.72
N GLN A 124 16.61 4.80 -27.17
CA GLN A 124 16.30 3.42 -26.74
C GLN A 124 15.25 3.40 -25.61
N PRO A 125 15.44 4.06 -24.46
CA PRO A 125 14.42 4.14 -23.42
C PRO A 125 13.11 4.74 -23.91
N ARG A 126 13.18 5.74 -24.80
CA ARG A 126 11.99 6.36 -25.37
C ARG A 126 11.13 5.37 -26.13
N ARG A 127 11.73 4.54 -26.98
CA ARG A 127 11.02 3.50 -27.74
C ARG A 127 10.42 2.43 -26.83
N GLU A 128 11.13 2.04 -25.79
CA GLU A 128 10.64 1.06 -24.81
C GLU A 128 9.39 1.59 -24.08
N MET A 129 9.43 2.85 -23.62
CA MET A 129 8.31 3.50 -22.95
C MET A 129 7.11 3.70 -23.87
N GLU A 130 7.33 4.06 -25.12
CA GLU A 130 6.27 4.21 -26.12
C GLU A 130 5.59 2.87 -26.42
N THR A 131 6.38 1.82 -26.56
CA THR A 131 5.88 0.45 -26.72
C THR A 131 5.06 0.01 -25.52
N LEU A 132 5.55 0.28 -24.31
CA LEU A 132 4.83 -0.05 -23.08
C LEU A 132 3.51 0.72 -22.99
N LEU A 133 3.50 2.03 -23.28
CA LEU A 133 2.26 2.82 -23.30
C LEU A 133 1.23 2.26 -24.29
N THR A 134 1.68 1.88 -25.48
CA THR A 134 0.84 1.25 -26.49
C THR A 134 0.26 -0.07 -25.96
N THR A 135 1.08 -0.90 -25.34
CA THR A 135 0.66 -2.16 -24.75
C THR A 135 -0.35 -1.96 -23.62
N LEU A 136 -0.14 -0.97 -22.76
CA LEU A 136 -1.09 -0.63 -21.69
C LEU A 136 -2.45 -0.23 -22.25
N ARG A 137 -2.47 0.62 -23.29
CA ARG A 137 -3.70 1.05 -23.95
C ARG A 137 -4.45 -0.09 -24.62
N LEU A 138 -3.74 -0.99 -25.30
CA LEU A 138 -4.36 -2.16 -25.95
C LEU A 138 -4.99 -3.10 -24.90
N ASN A 139 -4.25 -3.44 -23.85
CA ASN A 139 -4.78 -4.28 -22.79
C ASN A 139 -5.96 -3.62 -22.06
N PHE A 140 -5.93 -2.31 -21.89
CA PHE A 140 -7.04 -1.57 -21.29
C PHE A 140 -8.32 -1.71 -22.13
N VAL A 141 -8.23 -1.52 -23.45
CA VAL A 141 -9.38 -1.70 -24.36
C VAL A 141 -9.90 -3.13 -24.26
N GLU A 142 -9.04 -4.14 -24.32
CA GLU A 142 -9.43 -5.55 -24.18
C GLU A 142 -10.16 -5.81 -22.86
N LYS A 143 -9.62 -5.31 -21.74
CA LYS A 143 -10.22 -5.52 -20.42
C LYS A 143 -11.47 -4.68 -20.17
N SER A 144 -11.67 -3.61 -20.93
CA SER A 144 -12.88 -2.77 -20.85
C SER A 144 -14.06 -3.34 -21.65
N THR A 145 -13.77 -4.19 -22.62
CA THR A 145 -14.79 -4.83 -23.47
C THR A 145 -15.14 -6.27 -23.06
N ALA A 146 -14.35 -6.85 -22.16
CA ALA A 146 -14.58 -8.18 -21.59
C ALA A 146 -15.39 -8.11 -20.30
#